data_6143a953eec065f4fd5b370fdd9efc12
#
_entry.id   6143a953eec065f4fd5b370fdd9efc12
#
_cell.length_a   1.000
_cell.length_b   1.000
_cell.length_c   1.000
_cell.angle_alpha   90.00
_cell.angle_beta   90.00
_cell.angle_gamma   90.00
#
_symmetry.space_group_name_H-M   'P 1'
#
loop_
_entity.id
_entity.type
_entity.pdbx_description
1 polymer ?
#
loop_
_entity_poly.entity_id
_entity_poly.type
_entity_poly.pdbx_seq_one_letter_code
_entity_poly.pdbx_strand_id
1 'polypeptide(L)'
;MKTQPEIFDVFILGAGPAGLCAAIRLLDMGYSVGMIEQEQFPRPQIGESLSPGIYNIFEYLNAGHLLEDSMYLKNISARVIWEDAAHIYDRPSQDKGGIIVDRSKLDQQLLKFAVSKGLYLIQPGKLKQSVSSENGWLLDIINDSVEIKIKSKIVLDARGRKGTLLKERVPIAPSAIAVWTHIESNAVFNEAFIEAVDDGWLWGSPVSGNRYRIMAFTDPILLKKNSESHLLDLVNKTKLFSPLVDKIKSGLVQTCSVTSFVNQNPWNNQFIKIGEAAFTLDPLSSTGVEKAMRISLQVAIAINTYLKDPDSKHPKDFYEEKLIESVVNHAHWTADYYRNAWVCGEKTEFWMKRTNFQLDISKNKTDFTLRLEKEFNKEKPKFENKQTEPIPVDFILYQLWNEEIFISPKVAYKATYAINNDLIELKQALIHPNLERPLVYLDQVELFPFFKNINGKTVSSVVEHLSKFMELEKSKKILVFLLSNQVFIVDKNMQKSKWFF
;
A
#
# COMPACT_ATOMS: atom_id res chain seq x y z
N MET A 1 -5.68 -45.77 -5.77
CA MET A 1 -6.93 -45.16 -5.25
C MET A 1 -6.94 -43.71 -5.71
N LYS A 2 -7.96 -43.25 -6.46
CA LYS A 2 -8.11 -41.82 -6.75
C LYS A 2 -8.61 -41.19 -5.44
N THR A 3 -7.72 -40.56 -4.69
CA THR A 3 -8.10 -39.75 -3.53
C THR A 3 -9.02 -38.63 -4.02
N GLN A 4 -10.16 -38.43 -3.35
CA GLN A 4 -11.01 -37.28 -3.66
C GLN A 4 -10.19 -36.01 -3.44
N PRO A 5 -10.34 -34.98 -4.30
CA PRO A 5 -9.63 -33.74 -4.14
C PRO A 5 -10.02 -33.06 -2.82
N GLU A 6 -9.03 -32.53 -2.10
CA GLU A 6 -9.30 -31.68 -0.94
C GLU A 6 -10.06 -30.43 -1.35
N ILE A 7 -11.01 -30.01 -0.54
CA ILE A 7 -11.90 -28.89 -0.84
C ILE A 7 -11.63 -27.75 0.14
N PHE A 8 -11.35 -26.56 -0.40
CA PHE A 8 -11.12 -25.34 0.37
C PHE A 8 -12.11 -24.23 0.00
N ASP A 9 -12.42 -23.36 0.94
CA ASP A 9 -13.13 -22.12 0.62
C ASP A 9 -12.24 -21.21 -0.21
N VAL A 10 -10.94 -21.09 0.18
CA VAL A 10 -9.96 -20.27 -0.51
C VAL A 10 -8.65 -21.03 -0.65
N PHE A 11 -8.08 -21.04 -1.85
CA PHE A 11 -6.76 -21.59 -2.10
C PHE A 11 -5.80 -20.50 -2.62
N ILE A 12 -4.65 -20.36 -1.98
CA ILE A 12 -3.70 -19.27 -2.21
C ILE A 12 -2.47 -19.79 -2.93
N LEU A 13 -2.07 -19.12 -4.00
CA LEU A 13 -0.88 -19.43 -4.77
C LEU A 13 0.24 -18.46 -4.39
N GLY A 14 1.20 -18.90 -3.57
CA GLY A 14 2.36 -18.13 -3.13
C GLY A 14 2.26 -17.61 -1.68
N ALA A 15 3.31 -17.86 -0.90
CA ALA A 15 3.45 -17.51 0.51
C ALA A 15 4.26 -16.20 0.72
N GLY A 16 4.10 -15.21 -0.16
CA GLY A 16 4.60 -13.86 0.08
C GLY A 16 3.74 -13.11 1.10
N PRO A 17 4.15 -11.89 1.53
CA PRO A 17 3.42 -11.11 2.54
C PRO A 17 1.94 -10.89 2.22
N ALA A 18 1.60 -10.64 0.95
CA ALA A 18 0.22 -10.48 0.50
C ALA A 18 -0.62 -11.75 0.71
N GLY A 19 -0.09 -12.91 0.27
CA GLY A 19 -0.76 -14.21 0.43
C GLY A 19 -0.93 -14.61 1.88
N LEU A 20 0.13 -14.45 2.69
CA LEU A 20 0.09 -14.78 4.12
C LEU A 20 -0.85 -13.86 4.90
N CYS A 21 -0.86 -12.57 4.58
CA CYS A 21 -1.77 -11.61 5.19
C CYS A 21 -3.24 -11.97 4.92
N ALA A 22 -3.58 -12.29 3.67
CA ALA A 22 -4.92 -12.75 3.31
C ALA A 22 -5.27 -14.09 3.98
N ALA A 23 -4.32 -15.05 4.02
CA ALA A 23 -4.52 -16.35 4.66
C ALA A 23 -4.88 -16.20 6.14
N ILE A 24 -4.06 -15.45 6.90
CA ILE A 24 -4.29 -15.23 8.33
C ILE A 24 -5.67 -14.63 8.56
N ARG A 25 -6.03 -13.61 7.78
CA ARG A 25 -7.33 -12.94 7.96
C ARG A 25 -8.51 -13.85 7.63
N LEU A 26 -8.43 -14.65 6.57
CA LEU A 26 -9.48 -15.60 6.19
C LEU A 26 -9.62 -16.75 7.22
N LEU A 27 -8.50 -17.23 7.77
CA LEU A 27 -8.52 -18.21 8.86
C LEU A 27 -9.19 -17.63 10.12
N ASP A 28 -8.90 -16.36 10.48
CA ASP A 28 -9.56 -15.68 11.60
C ASP A 28 -11.07 -15.50 11.39
N MET A 29 -11.54 -15.47 10.13
CA MET A 29 -12.96 -15.46 9.76
C MET A 29 -13.59 -16.86 9.73
N GLY A 30 -12.81 -17.92 9.99
CA GLY A 30 -13.28 -19.31 10.08
C GLY A 30 -13.34 -20.06 8.75
N TYR A 31 -12.74 -19.55 7.68
CA TYR A 31 -12.68 -20.22 6.38
C TYR A 31 -11.61 -21.30 6.33
N SER A 32 -11.85 -22.36 5.54
CA SER A 32 -10.85 -23.35 5.19
C SER A 32 -9.90 -22.76 4.13
N VAL A 33 -8.60 -22.63 4.47
CA VAL A 33 -7.59 -21.99 3.61
C VAL A 33 -6.46 -22.96 3.33
N GLY A 34 -6.22 -23.21 2.03
CA GLY A 34 -5.04 -23.92 1.54
C GLY A 34 -4.06 -22.96 0.85
N MET A 35 -2.78 -23.34 0.81
CA MET A 35 -1.72 -22.54 0.17
C MET A 35 -0.66 -23.42 -0.46
N ILE A 36 -0.14 -22.99 -1.60
CA ILE A 36 1.11 -23.51 -2.16
C ILE A 36 2.20 -22.47 -2.13
N GLU A 37 3.45 -22.93 -1.89
CA GLU A 37 4.66 -22.13 -2.06
C GLU A 37 5.74 -22.97 -2.75
N GLN A 38 6.34 -22.40 -3.78
CA GLN A 38 7.33 -23.09 -4.59
C GLN A 38 8.68 -23.22 -3.89
N GLU A 39 9.08 -22.18 -3.16
CA GLU A 39 10.39 -22.08 -2.54
C GLU A 39 10.35 -22.56 -1.09
N GLN A 40 11.42 -23.23 -0.64
CA GLN A 40 11.59 -23.51 0.78
C GLN A 40 11.99 -22.23 1.54
N PHE A 41 11.41 -22.04 2.71
CA PHE A 41 11.79 -20.94 3.61
C PHE A 41 12.90 -21.39 4.59
N PRO A 42 13.83 -20.49 5.00
CA PRO A 42 13.93 -19.09 4.60
C PRO A 42 14.45 -18.93 3.17
N ARG A 43 13.91 -17.96 2.42
CA ARG A 43 14.34 -17.64 1.06
C ARG A 43 14.77 -16.19 0.94
N PRO A 44 15.84 -15.88 0.16
CA PRO A 44 16.26 -14.50 -0.06
C PRO A 44 15.15 -13.69 -0.73
N GLN A 45 14.88 -12.49 -0.19
CA GLN A 45 13.89 -11.58 -0.74
C GLN A 45 14.34 -10.13 -0.51
N ILE A 46 14.14 -9.29 -1.52
CA ILE A 46 14.35 -7.84 -1.41
C ILE A 46 13.12 -7.14 -0.86
N GLY A 47 13.25 -5.86 -0.48
CA GLY A 47 12.18 -5.04 0.11
C GLY A 47 12.22 -5.08 1.63
N GLU A 48 13.40 -4.85 2.20
CA GLU A 48 13.68 -4.87 3.63
C GLU A 48 13.15 -3.64 4.36
N SER A 49 13.08 -2.49 3.66
CA SER A 49 12.54 -1.25 4.23
C SER A 49 11.02 -1.28 4.17
N LEU A 50 10.39 -1.27 5.34
CA LEU A 50 8.95 -1.26 5.50
C LEU A 50 8.53 0.08 6.11
N SER A 51 7.48 0.68 5.53
CA SER A 51 6.89 1.94 6.00
C SER A 51 6.22 1.79 7.37
N PRO A 52 6.02 2.89 8.11
CA PRO A 52 5.40 2.85 9.46
C PRO A 52 4.02 2.20 9.50
N GLY A 53 3.26 2.26 8.41
CA GLY A 53 1.94 1.63 8.33
C GLY A 53 1.92 0.12 8.50
N ILE A 54 3.10 -0.53 8.45
CA ILE A 54 3.23 -1.97 8.65
C ILE A 54 2.85 -2.39 10.07
N TYR A 55 3.15 -1.57 11.09
CA TYR A 55 2.82 -1.88 12.48
C TYR A 55 1.31 -2.08 12.68
N ASN A 56 0.48 -1.19 12.11
CA ASN A 56 -0.97 -1.30 12.21
C ASN A 56 -1.51 -2.59 11.56
N ILE A 57 -0.86 -3.06 10.49
CA ILE A 57 -1.25 -4.31 9.82
C ILE A 57 -0.91 -5.52 10.68
N PHE A 58 0.30 -5.56 11.25
CA PHE A 58 0.72 -6.65 12.11
C PHE A 58 -0.06 -6.68 13.43
N GLU A 59 -0.39 -5.53 13.99
CA GLU A 59 -1.27 -5.42 15.16
C GLU A 59 -2.67 -5.94 14.85
N TYR A 60 -3.26 -5.52 13.72
CA TYR A 60 -4.58 -5.98 13.27
C TYR A 60 -4.65 -7.51 13.08
N LEU A 61 -3.53 -8.14 12.67
CA LEU A 61 -3.40 -9.59 12.53
C LEU A 61 -3.05 -10.32 13.82
N ASN A 62 -2.90 -9.62 14.95
CA ASN A 62 -2.36 -10.15 16.21
C ASN A 62 -0.94 -10.75 16.04
N ALA A 63 -0.16 -10.23 15.09
CA ALA A 63 1.18 -10.67 14.72
C ALA A 63 2.28 -9.63 15.08
N GLY A 64 1.96 -8.60 15.89
CA GLY A 64 2.88 -7.51 16.24
C GLY A 64 4.20 -7.98 16.82
N HIS A 65 4.18 -9.07 17.60
CA HIS A 65 5.38 -9.71 18.17
C HIS A 65 6.41 -10.14 17.12
N LEU A 66 6.01 -10.38 15.86
CA LEU A 66 6.93 -10.75 14.78
C LEU A 66 7.81 -9.57 14.32
N LEU A 67 7.45 -8.33 14.67
CA LEU A 67 8.23 -7.12 14.39
C LEU A 67 9.18 -6.75 15.56
N GLU A 68 9.19 -7.52 16.64
CA GLU A 68 10.01 -7.25 17.84
C GLU A 68 11.37 -7.99 17.82
N ASP A 69 11.79 -8.53 16.68
CA ASP A 69 13.08 -9.17 16.56
C ASP A 69 14.22 -8.16 16.74
N SER A 70 15.18 -8.50 17.62
CA SER A 70 16.32 -7.64 17.95
C SER A 70 17.28 -7.39 16.76
N MET A 71 17.17 -8.20 15.70
CA MET A 71 17.96 -8.04 14.47
C MET A 71 17.35 -7.02 13.52
N TYR A 72 16.13 -6.55 13.77
CA TYR A 72 15.47 -5.55 12.94
C TYR A 72 15.88 -4.14 13.37
N LEU A 73 16.10 -3.29 12.38
CA LEU A 73 16.57 -1.93 12.65
C LEU A 73 15.37 -0.98 12.64
N LYS A 74 15.09 -0.40 13.79
CA LYS A 74 14.03 0.58 14.00
C LYS A 74 14.62 1.98 14.12
N ASN A 75 13.85 2.99 13.77
CA ASN A 75 14.20 4.39 13.99
C ASN A 75 15.53 4.80 13.32
N ILE A 76 15.73 4.39 12.07
CA ILE A 76 16.93 4.77 11.31
C ILE A 76 16.77 6.21 10.82
N SER A 77 17.78 7.04 11.06
CA SER A 77 17.89 8.35 10.45
C SER A 77 18.21 8.23 8.95
N ALA A 78 17.91 9.27 8.19
CA ALA A 78 18.23 9.29 6.77
C ALA A 78 18.86 10.63 6.38
N ARG A 79 19.84 10.56 5.45
CA ARG A 79 20.41 11.72 4.77
C ARG A 79 19.92 11.74 3.34
N VAL A 80 19.41 12.89 2.91
CA VAL A 80 18.73 13.02 1.63
C VAL A 80 19.28 14.20 0.85
N ILE A 81 19.67 13.96 -0.41
CA ILE A 81 19.97 15.00 -1.40
C ILE A 81 18.94 14.83 -2.53
N TRP A 82 17.93 15.70 -2.55
CA TRP A 82 16.80 15.55 -3.49
C TRP A 82 16.37 16.87 -4.14
N GLU A 83 15.96 17.86 -3.35
CA GLU A 83 15.43 19.13 -3.87
C GLU A 83 16.53 20.14 -4.19
N ASP A 84 17.68 20.03 -3.54
CA ASP A 84 18.84 20.88 -3.71
C ASP A 84 20.11 20.03 -3.68
N ALA A 85 20.90 20.09 -4.76
CA ALA A 85 22.17 19.38 -4.85
C ALA A 85 23.21 19.86 -3.84
N ALA A 86 23.13 21.10 -3.36
CA ALA A 86 24.07 21.68 -2.40
C ALA A 86 23.73 21.33 -0.95
N HIS A 87 22.50 20.94 -0.66
CA HIS A 87 22.00 20.74 0.69
C HIS A 87 21.73 19.26 1.01
N ILE A 88 22.24 18.82 2.17
CA ILE A 88 21.95 17.51 2.74
C ILE A 88 20.86 17.71 3.79
N TYR A 89 19.70 17.13 3.56
CA TYR A 89 18.61 17.11 4.53
C TYR A 89 18.78 15.92 5.46
N ASP A 90 19.04 16.19 6.73
CA ASP A 90 19.06 15.17 7.77
C ASP A 90 17.62 14.93 8.26
N ARG A 91 17.14 13.72 8.07
CA ARG A 91 15.88 13.26 8.65
C ARG A 91 16.18 12.47 9.90
N PRO A 92 15.93 13.02 11.09
CA PRO A 92 16.16 12.31 12.35
C PRO A 92 15.27 11.08 12.44
N SER A 93 15.71 10.13 13.25
CA SER A 93 14.86 8.99 13.62
C SER A 93 13.57 9.50 14.28
N GLN A 94 12.43 8.95 13.87
CA GLN A 94 11.14 9.29 14.44
C GLN A 94 10.63 8.13 15.29
N ASP A 95 10.04 8.42 16.44
CA ASP A 95 9.21 7.46 17.15
C ASP A 95 8.13 6.94 16.21
N LYS A 96 8.08 5.62 16.02
CA LYS A 96 7.23 4.95 15.02
C LYS A 96 7.62 5.24 13.56
N GLY A 97 8.91 5.44 13.27
CA GLY A 97 9.46 5.42 11.93
C GLY A 97 9.30 4.06 11.25
N GLY A 98 9.80 3.94 10.00
CA GLY A 98 9.86 2.66 9.31
C GLY A 98 10.77 1.65 10.03
N ILE A 99 10.69 0.40 9.58
CA ILE A 99 11.50 -0.70 10.11
C ILE A 99 12.25 -1.39 8.96
N ILE A 100 13.51 -1.72 9.16
CA ILE A 100 14.29 -2.56 8.25
C ILE A 100 14.36 -3.97 8.81
N VAL A 101 13.87 -4.90 8.04
CA VAL A 101 13.72 -6.31 8.43
C VAL A 101 14.56 -7.23 7.55
N ASP A 102 14.93 -8.38 8.07
CA ASP A 102 15.33 -9.50 7.23
C ASP A 102 14.07 -10.17 6.67
N ARG A 103 13.81 -9.95 5.38
CA ARG A 103 12.63 -10.49 4.71
C ARG A 103 12.60 -12.01 4.70
N SER A 104 13.76 -12.67 4.64
CA SER A 104 13.81 -14.13 4.67
C SER A 104 13.28 -14.68 5.99
N LYS A 105 13.64 -14.02 7.09
CA LYS A 105 13.22 -14.37 8.45
C LYS A 105 11.77 -13.95 8.72
N LEU A 106 11.40 -12.73 8.38
CA LEU A 106 10.04 -12.21 8.61
C LEU A 106 9.00 -13.02 7.84
N ASP A 107 9.24 -13.28 6.53
CA ASP A 107 8.32 -14.05 5.71
C ASP A 107 8.17 -15.49 6.26
N GLN A 108 9.27 -16.11 6.75
CA GLN A 108 9.23 -17.43 7.39
C GLN A 108 8.43 -17.41 8.71
N GLN A 109 8.63 -16.40 9.56
CA GLN A 109 7.90 -16.26 10.82
C GLN A 109 6.41 -16.07 10.57
N LEU A 110 6.06 -15.23 9.59
CA LEU A 110 4.67 -14.99 9.20
C LEU A 110 4.01 -16.28 8.64
N LEU A 111 4.76 -17.08 7.86
CA LEU A 111 4.29 -18.38 7.37
C LEU A 111 4.03 -19.35 8.54
N LYS A 112 4.96 -19.46 9.49
CA LYS A 112 4.78 -20.31 10.68
C LYS A 112 3.57 -19.86 11.50
N PHE A 113 3.36 -18.55 11.62
CA PHE A 113 2.18 -17.99 12.29
C PHE A 113 0.88 -18.35 11.58
N ALA A 114 0.84 -18.27 10.24
CA ALA A 114 -0.34 -18.69 9.47
C ALA A 114 -0.61 -20.20 9.63
N VAL A 115 0.43 -21.05 9.61
CA VAL A 115 0.29 -22.49 9.85
C VAL A 115 -0.23 -22.79 11.25
N SER A 116 0.23 -22.08 12.28
CA SER A 116 -0.28 -22.25 13.66
C SER A 116 -1.77 -21.87 13.79
N LYS A 117 -2.30 -21.06 12.87
CA LYS A 117 -3.72 -20.72 12.77
C LYS A 117 -4.54 -21.73 11.94
N GLY A 118 -3.93 -22.77 11.42
CA GLY A 118 -4.63 -23.83 10.67
C GLY A 118 -4.50 -23.74 9.14
N LEU A 119 -3.54 -22.97 8.62
CA LEU A 119 -3.23 -22.94 7.19
C LEU A 119 -2.78 -24.34 6.71
N TYR A 120 -3.47 -24.88 5.70
CA TYR A 120 -3.00 -26.08 4.99
C TYR A 120 -1.94 -25.67 3.96
N LEU A 121 -0.71 -26.11 4.15
CA LEU A 121 0.45 -25.71 3.34
C LEU A 121 0.99 -26.86 2.52
N ILE A 122 1.17 -26.64 1.21
CA ILE A 122 1.92 -27.51 0.31
C ILE A 122 3.23 -26.80 -0.07
N GLN A 123 4.36 -27.28 0.45
CA GLN A 123 5.69 -26.69 0.23
C GLN A 123 6.78 -27.77 0.23
N PRO A 124 7.59 -27.90 -0.86
CA PRO A 124 7.49 -27.11 -2.09
C PRO A 124 6.28 -27.52 -2.92
N GLY A 125 5.58 -26.54 -3.51
CA GLY A 125 4.41 -26.81 -4.34
C GLY A 125 4.33 -25.88 -5.55
N LYS A 126 4.05 -26.45 -6.71
CA LYS A 126 3.94 -25.70 -7.96
C LYS A 126 2.62 -25.96 -8.64
N LEU A 127 1.91 -24.89 -9.02
CA LEU A 127 0.72 -24.99 -9.85
C LEU A 127 1.11 -25.48 -11.25
N LYS A 128 0.53 -26.60 -11.69
CA LYS A 128 0.65 -27.14 -13.04
C LYS A 128 -0.44 -26.56 -13.94
N GLN A 129 -1.70 -26.60 -13.45
CA GLN A 129 -2.86 -26.17 -14.19
C GLN A 129 -3.97 -25.68 -13.24
N SER A 130 -4.78 -24.75 -13.70
CA SER A 130 -6.03 -24.33 -13.06
C SER A 130 -7.15 -24.36 -14.09
N VAL A 131 -8.28 -24.95 -13.71
CA VAL A 131 -9.46 -25.07 -14.56
C VAL A 131 -10.69 -24.58 -13.80
N SER A 132 -11.44 -23.65 -14.39
CA SER A 132 -12.72 -23.20 -13.84
C SER A 132 -13.73 -24.33 -13.88
N SER A 133 -14.54 -24.44 -12.82
CA SER A 133 -15.65 -25.40 -12.69
C SER A 133 -16.91 -24.65 -12.27
N GLU A 134 -18.07 -25.32 -12.29
CA GLU A 134 -19.35 -24.71 -11.91
C GLU A 134 -19.32 -24.07 -10.52
N ASN A 135 -18.58 -24.67 -9.56
CA ASN A 135 -18.55 -24.25 -8.16
C ASN A 135 -17.16 -23.79 -7.73
N GLY A 136 -16.39 -23.14 -8.60
CA GLY A 136 -15.06 -22.62 -8.29
C GLY A 136 -13.95 -23.14 -9.23
N TRP A 137 -12.87 -23.64 -8.68
CA TRP A 137 -11.65 -23.99 -9.42
C TRP A 137 -11.14 -25.38 -9.06
N LEU A 138 -10.65 -26.09 -10.07
CA LEU A 138 -9.84 -27.31 -9.91
C LEU A 138 -8.38 -26.96 -10.20
N LEU A 139 -7.50 -27.28 -9.27
CA LEU A 139 -6.06 -26.99 -9.34
C LEU A 139 -5.29 -28.32 -9.35
N ASP A 140 -4.42 -28.47 -10.32
CA ASP A 140 -3.44 -29.54 -10.38
C ASP A 140 -2.08 -29.00 -9.87
N ILE A 141 -1.60 -29.56 -8.77
CA ILE A 141 -0.39 -29.13 -8.08
C ILE A 141 0.65 -30.24 -8.12
N ILE A 142 1.90 -29.87 -8.32
CA ILE A 142 3.05 -30.80 -8.22
C ILE A 142 3.77 -30.49 -6.91
N ASN A 143 3.93 -31.51 -6.06
CA ASN A 143 4.74 -31.50 -4.86
C ASN A 143 5.71 -32.69 -4.96
N ASP A 144 7.02 -32.44 -5.05
CA ASP A 144 8.06 -33.47 -5.14
C ASP A 144 7.72 -34.63 -6.10
N SER A 145 7.25 -34.31 -7.31
CA SER A 145 6.83 -35.26 -8.34
C SER A 145 5.47 -35.96 -8.10
N VAL A 146 4.77 -35.66 -7.02
CA VAL A 146 3.42 -36.13 -6.76
C VAL A 146 2.40 -35.13 -7.26
N GLU A 147 1.42 -35.59 -8.05
CA GLU A 147 0.29 -34.75 -8.46
C GLU A 147 -0.82 -34.76 -7.39
N ILE A 148 -1.16 -33.57 -6.92
CA ILE A 148 -2.23 -33.32 -5.95
C ILE A 148 -3.36 -32.56 -6.64
N LYS A 149 -4.59 -32.99 -6.47
CA LYS A 149 -5.77 -32.28 -6.98
C LYS A 149 -6.49 -31.56 -5.85
N ILE A 150 -6.65 -30.23 -6.03
CA ILE A 150 -7.34 -29.37 -5.07
C ILE A 150 -8.58 -28.80 -5.72
N LYS A 151 -9.69 -28.75 -4.96
CA LYS A 151 -10.86 -27.95 -5.31
C LYS A 151 -10.93 -26.73 -4.41
N SER A 152 -11.28 -25.58 -4.96
CA SER A 152 -11.46 -24.35 -4.19
C SER A 152 -12.59 -23.50 -4.75
N LYS A 153 -13.39 -22.87 -3.87
CA LYS A 153 -14.40 -21.91 -4.30
C LYS A 153 -13.75 -20.66 -4.90
N ILE A 154 -12.66 -20.19 -4.28
CA ILE A 154 -11.93 -19.00 -4.68
C ILE A 154 -10.44 -19.32 -4.75
N VAL A 155 -9.75 -18.77 -5.75
CA VAL A 155 -8.30 -18.82 -5.86
C VAL A 155 -7.72 -17.41 -5.71
N LEU A 156 -6.74 -17.26 -4.80
CA LEU A 156 -5.93 -16.05 -4.68
C LEU A 156 -4.56 -16.26 -5.30
N ASP A 157 -4.25 -15.50 -6.35
CA ASP A 157 -2.92 -15.52 -6.96
C ASP A 157 -2.03 -14.46 -6.31
N ALA A 158 -1.16 -14.91 -5.41
CA ALA A 158 -0.15 -14.14 -4.69
C ALA A 158 1.28 -14.49 -5.12
N ARG A 159 1.48 -15.06 -6.32
CA ARG A 159 2.81 -15.51 -6.82
C ARG A 159 3.73 -14.34 -7.23
N GLY A 160 3.40 -13.13 -6.83
CA GLY A 160 4.14 -11.95 -7.22
C GLY A 160 4.12 -11.75 -8.75
N ARG A 161 5.17 -11.19 -9.29
CA ARG A 161 5.25 -10.91 -10.74
C ARG A 161 5.13 -12.13 -11.64
N LYS A 162 5.34 -13.34 -11.13
CA LYS A 162 5.10 -14.61 -11.84
C LYS A 162 3.60 -14.90 -12.02
N GLY A 163 2.73 -14.33 -11.19
CA GLY A 163 1.28 -14.48 -11.25
C GLY A 163 0.58 -13.64 -12.35
N THR A 164 1.33 -12.84 -13.11
CA THR A 164 0.77 -11.99 -14.17
C THR A 164 1.63 -12.04 -15.42
N LEU A 165 1.01 -12.25 -16.57
CA LEU A 165 1.68 -12.23 -17.87
C LEU A 165 2.03 -10.79 -18.27
N LEU A 166 3.10 -10.59 -19.02
CA LEU A 166 3.50 -9.26 -19.49
C LEU A 166 2.39 -8.54 -20.25
N LYS A 167 1.64 -9.27 -21.09
CA LYS A 167 0.53 -8.73 -21.86
C LYS A 167 -0.69 -8.30 -21.02
N GLU A 168 -0.75 -8.72 -19.75
CA GLU A 168 -1.82 -8.35 -18.82
C GLU A 168 -1.47 -7.13 -17.96
N ARG A 169 -0.23 -6.68 -18.03
CA ARG A 169 0.27 -5.55 -17.26
C ARG A 169 0.01 -4.24 -17.99
N VAL A 170 -0.65 -3.34 -17.31
CA VAL A 170 -0.83 -1.95 -17.73
C VAL A 170 0.20 -1.12 -16.98
N PRO A 171 1.24 -0.59 -17.64
CA PRO A 171 2.21 0.28 -17.00
C PRO A 171 1.54 1.54 -16.43
N ILE A 172 1.87 1.91 -15.21
CA ILE A 172 1.38 3.14 -14.55
C ILE A 172 2.51 4.14 -14.27
N ALA A 173 3.70 3.83 -14.75
CA ALA A 173 4.89 4.67 -14.77
C ALA A 173 5.84 4.19 -15.88
N PRO A 174 6.85 4.98 -16.29
CA PRO A 174 7.88 4.53 -17.22
C PRO A 174 8.61 3.30 -16.71
N SER A 175 9.20 2.54 -17.65
CA SER A 175 10.03 1.39 -17.30
C SER A 175 11.16 1.79 -16.37
N ALA A 176 11.41 0.96 -15.36
CA ALA A 176 12.48 1.16 -14.39
C ALA A 176 13.13 -0.17 -13.99
N ILE A 177 14.43 -0.08 -13.69
CA ILE A 177 15.21 -1.20 -13.18
C ILE A 177 15.97 -0.76 -11.93
N ALA A 178 16.06 -1.64 -10.96
CA ALA A 178 16.97 -1.51 -9.83
C ALA A 178 18.24 -2.31 -10.11
N VAL A 179 19.39 -1.70 -9.85
CA VAL A 179 20.72 -2.31 -9.87
C VAL A 179 21.28 -2.20 -8.48
N TRP A 180 21.67 -3.32 -7.87
CA TRP A 180 22.00 -3.29 -6.45
C TRP A 180 23.08 -4.29 -6.05
N THR A 181 23.75 -3.97 -4.95
CA THR A 181 24.74 -4.82 -4.29
C THR A 181 24.71 -4.64 -2.77
N HIS A 182 25.51 -5.42 -2.09
CA HIS A 182 25.82 -5.24 -0.67
C HIS A 182 27.31 -4.98 -0.49
N ILE A 183 27.62 -4.10 0.44
CA ILE A 183 28.99 -3.93 0.96
C ILE A 183 29.03 -4.39 2.41
N GLU A 184 30.18 -4.87 2.87
CA GLU A 184 30.41 -5.15 4.27
C GLU A 184 30.47 -3.82 5.04
N SER A 185 29.72 -3.72 6.13
CA SER A 185 29.66 -2.53 6.95
C SER A 185 30.23 -2.82 8.33
N ASN A 186 31.50 -2.52 8.52
CA ASN A 186 32.09 -2.53 9.86
C ASN A 186 31.62 -1.28 10.60
N ALA A 187 30.46 -1.36 11.26
CA ALA A 187 29.96 -0.46 12.31
C ALA A 187 29.73 1.06 11.99
N VAL A 188 29.86 1.53 10.75
CA VAL A 188 29.94 2.99 10.53
C VAL A 188 28.67 3.64 9.99
N PHE A 189 27.73 2.86 9.44
CA PHE A 189 26.55 3.44 8.81
C PHE A 189 25.25 2.94 9.45
N ASN A 190 24.74 3.69 10.43
CA ASN A 190 23.39 3.46 10.99
C ASN A 190 22.34 4.36 10.32
N GLU A 191 22.63 4.91 9.15
CA GLU A 191 21.81 5.86 8.44
C GLU A 191 21.42 5.33 7.07
N ALA A 192 20.22 5.67 6.61
CA ALA A 192 19.81 5.48 5.23
C ALA A 192 20.26 6.68 4.39
N PHE A 193 20.65 6.43 3.14
CA PHE A 193 21.01 7.47 2.18
C PHE A 193 20.05 7.46 0.99
N ILE A 194 19.65 8.65 0.54
CA ILE A 194 18.84 8.85 -0.66
C ILE A 194 19.45 10.01 -1.45
N GLU A 195 19.79 9.79 -2.72
CA GLU A 195 20.37 10.85 -3.54
C GLU A 195 19.91 10.77 -4.99
N ALA A 196 19.47 11.90 -5.53
CA ALA A 196 19.12 12.09 -6.94
C ALA A 196 20.36 12.39 -7.77
N VAL A 197 20.45 11.76 -8.97
CA VAL A 197 21.50 12.00 -9.97
C VAL A 197 20.86 12.11 -11.36
N ASP A 198 21.62 12.54 -12.38
CA ASP A 198 21.10 12.82 -13.73
C ASP A 198 20.24 11.69 -14.31
N ASP A 199 20.70 10.43 -14.20
CA ASP A 199 20.11 9.28 -14.87
C ASP A 199 19.36 8.35 -13.89
N GLY A 200 18.99 8.86 -12.71
CA GLY A 200 18.31 8.04 -11.69
C GLY A 200 18.43 8.57 -10.29
N TRP A 201 18.29 7.68 -9.35
CA TRP A 201 18.49 7.98 -7.93
C TRP A 201 19.00 6.74 -7.19
N LEU A 202 19.67 6.96 -6.09
CA LEU A 202 20.22 5.91 -5.26
C LEU A 202 19.58 5.90 -3.89
N TRP A 203 19.42 4.70 -3.37
CA TRP A 203 19.02 4.41 -2.01
C TRP A 203 20.03 3.46 -1.37
N GLY A 204 20.37 3.73 -0.13
CA GLY A 204 21.19 2.80 0.65
C GLY A 204 20.72 2.76 2.08
N SER A 205 20.94 1.61 2.72
CA SER A 205 20.57 1.40 4.11
C SER A 205 21.35 0.25 4.72
N PRO A 206 21.64 0.31 6.03
CA PRO A 206 22.06 -0.86 6.76
C PRO A 206 21.00 -1.95 6.64
N VAL A 207 21.44 -3.19 6.53
CA VAL A 207 20.58 -4.40 6.53
C VAL A 207 21.17 -5.43 7.49
N SER A 208 20.42 -6.47 7.81
CA SER A 208 20.90 -7.51 8.74
C SER A 208 22.24 -8.11 8.32
N GLY A 209 23.04 -8.55 9.28
CA GLY A 209 24.32 -9.26 9.04
C GLY A 209 25.49 -8.31 8.73
N ASN A 210 25.55 -7.14 9.35
CA ASN A 210 26.64 -6.18 9.18
C ASN A 210 26.89 -5.79 7.72
N ARG A 211 25.84 -5.64 6.95
CA ARG A 211 25.88 -5.26 5.54
C ARG A 211 25.15 -3.93 5.33
N TYR A 212 25.61 -3.23 4.32
CA TYR A 212 24.93 -2.04 3.81
C TYR A 212 24.50 -2.30 2.36
N ARG A 213 23.25 -2.09 2.05
CA ARG A 213 22.72 -2.22 0.69
C ARG A 213 22.89 -0.89 -0.04
N ILE A 214 23.36 -0.97 -1.28
CA ILE A 214 23.38 0.14 -2.23
C ILE A 214 22.52 -0.27 -3.42
N MET A 215 21.55 0.54 -3.78
CA MET A 215 20.61 0.28 -4.86
C MET A 215 20.43 1.55 -5.70
N ALA A 216 20.63 1.44 -7.00
CA ALA A 216 20.38 2.50 -7.97
C ALA A 216 19.12 2.17 -8.78
N PHE A 217 18.29 3.18 -9.02
CA PHE A 217 17.08 3.09 -9.82
C PHE A 217 17.25 3.94 -11.08
N THR A 218 17.13 3.30 -12.24
CA THR A 218 17.46 3.93 -13.52
C THR A 218 16.61 3.37 -14.66
N ASP A 219 16.76 3.88 -15.86
CA ASP A 219 16.09 3.34 -17.06
C ASP A 219 16.81 2.09 -17.58
N PRO A 220 16.05 1.04 -17.94
CA PRO A 220 16.65 -0.23 -18.45
C PRO A 220 17.54 -0.03 -19.68
N ILE A 221 17.26 0.97 -20.51
CA ILE A 221 18.03 1.27 -21.71
C ILE A 221 19.47 1.71 -21.43
N LEU A 222 19.73 2.22 -20.24
CA LEU A 222 21.06 2.68 -19.82
C LEU A 222 22.00 1.54 -19.43
N LEU A 223 21.46 0.33 -19.18
CA LEU A 223 22.26 -0.87 -18.82
C LEU A 223 22.94 -1.56 -20.03
N LYS A 224 23.23 -0.85 -21.08
CA LYS A 224 23.60 -1.37 -22.42
C LYS A 224 24.75 -2.38 -22.47
N LYS A 225 25.65 -2.43 -21.46
CA LYS A 225 26.85 -3.32 -21.52
C LYS A 225 27.13 -4.10 -20.24
N ASN A 226 27.00 -3.49 -19.07
CA ASN A 226 27.32 -4.13 -17.79
C ASN A 226 26.60 -3.38 -16.65
N SER A 227 25.80 -4.10 -15.86
CA SER A 227 25.07 -3.54 -14.71
C SER A 227 26.02 -3.05 -13.62
N GLU A 228 27.19 -3.67 -13.46
CA GLU A 228 28.20 -3.31 -12.48
C GLU A 228 28.86 -1.97 -12.81
N SER A 229 29.33 -1.80 -14.05
CA SER A 229 29.93 -0.51 -14.47
C SER A 229 28.90 0.63 -14.37
N HIS A 230 27.64 0.35 -14.71
CA HIS A 230 26.58 1.37 -14.59
C HIS A 230 26.30 1.76 -13.14
N LEU A 231 26.28 0.78 -12.21
CA LEU A 231 26.13 1.08 -10.78
C LEU A 231 27.31 1.93 -10.27
N LEU A 232 28.54 1.56 -10.62
CA LEU A 232 29.74 2.33 -10.24
C LEU A 232 29.71 3.76 -10.78
N ASP A 233 29.30 3.94 -12.04
CA ASP A 233 29.16 5.26 -12.66
C ASP A 233 28.13 6.12 -11.92
N LEU A 234 26.99 5.56 -11.53
CA LEU A 234 25.99 6.28 -10.75
C LEU A 234 26.47 6.59 -9.33
N VAL A 235 27.13 5.62 -8.65
CA VAL A 235 27.71 5.84 -7.31
C VAL A 235 28.75 6.96 -7.33
N ASN A 236 29.61 7.00 -8.34
CA ASN A 236 30.63 8.05 -8.47
C ASN A 236 30.05 9.46 -8.68
N LYS A 237 28.83 9.57 -9.20
CA LYS A 237 28.11 10.85 -9.35
C LYS A 237 27.52 11.39 -8.04
N THR A 238 27.49 10.60 -6.99
CA THR A 238 26.85 10.94 -5.72
C THR A 238 27.84 11.54 -4.71
N LYS A 239 27.33 12.33 -3.76
CA LYS A 239 28.07 12.81 -2.59
C LYS A 239 28.03 11.82 -1.43
N LEU A 240 26.86 11.19 -1.22
CA LEU A 240 26.65 10.29 -0.08
C LEU A 240 27.23 8.89 -0.31
N PHE A 241 27.23 8.40 -1.55
CA PHE A 241 27.64 7.02 -1.86
C PHE A 241 29.05 6.92 -2.45
N SER A 242 29.61 7.98 -3.08
CA SER A 242 30.94 7.94 -3.66
C SER A 242 32.03 7.49 -2.69
N PRO A 243 31.99 7.81 -1.37
CA PRO A 243 32.95 7.29 -0.40
C PRO A 243 32.88 5.77 -0.20
N LEU A 244 31.87 5.11 -0.73
CA LEU A 244 31.62 3.66 -0.59
C LEU A 244 32.07 2.88 -1.84
N VAL A 245 32.46 3.55 -2.92
CA VAL A 245 32.73 2.92 -4.23
C VAL A 245 33.76 1.80 -4.16
N ASP A 246 34.87 2.02 -3.43
CA ASP A 246 35.95 1.03 -3.28
C ASP A 246 35.55 -0.23 -2.48
N LYS A 247 34.40 -0.18 -1.79
CA LYS A 247 33.85 -1.32 -1.05
C LYS A 247 32.94 -2.20 -1.90
N ILE A 248 32.58 -1.75 -3.11
CA ILE A 248 31.74 -2.53 -4.04
C ILE A 248 32.60 -3.62 -4.69
N LYS A 249 32.29 -4.87 -4.35
CA LYS A 249 33.02 -6.05 -4.88
C LYS A 249 32.47 -6.42 -6.25
N SER A 250 33.36 -6.70 -7.19
CA SER A 250 33.02 -7.18 -8.54
C SER A 250 32.26 -8.50 -8.52
N GLY A 251 31.35 -8.67 -9.47
CA GLY A 251 30.56 -9.90 -9.66
C GLY A 251 29.39 -10.10 -8.68
N LEU A 252 29.14 -9.16 -7.74
CA LEU A 252 28.04 -9.26 -6.78
C LEU A 252 26.85 -8.34 -7.10
N VAL A 253 26.88 -7.66 -8.23
CA VAL A 253 25.80 -6.76 -8.64
C VAL A 253 24.64 -7.54 -9.24
N GLN A 254 23.45 -7.25 -8.77
CA GLN A 254 22.18 -7.86 -9.20
C GLN A 254 21.25 -6.81 -9.79
N THR A 255 20.27 -7.28 -10.57
CA THR A 255 19.28 -6.42 -11.19
C THR A 255 17.88 -7.01 -11.02
N CYS A 256 16.87 -6.12 -10.91
CA CYS A 256 15.49 -6.51 -11.00
C CYS A 256 14.64 -5.41 -11.61
N SER A 257 13.62 -5.77 -12.39
CA SER A 257 12.63 -4.79 -12.87
C SER A 257 11.86 -4.22 -11.69
N VAL A 258 11.72 -2.90 -11.66
CA VAL A 258 10.88 -2.16 -10.69
C VAL A 258 9.82 -1.32 -11.39
N THR A 259 9.51 -1.64 -12.64
CA THR A 259 8.46 -0.99 -13.42
C THR A 259 7.12 -1.14 -12.72
N SER A 260 6.48 -0.01 -12.45
CA SER A 260 5.15 0.01 -11.84
C SER A 260 4.08 -0.37 -12.86
N PHE A 261 3.19 -1.25 -12.47
CA PHE A 261 2.07 -1.69 -13.31
C PHE A 261 0.87 -2.10 -12.45
N VAL A 262 -0.28 -2.21 -13.10
CA VAL A 262 -1.46 -2.88 -12.57
C VAL A 262 -1.93 -3.95 -13.56
N ASN A 263 -2.49 -5.06 -13.06
CA ASN A 263 -3.08 -6.09 -13.92
C ASN A 263 -4.41 -5.59 -14.51
N GLN A 264 -4.63 -5.82 -15.81
CA GLN A 264 -5.82 -5.36 -16.52
C GLN A 264 -7.13 -6.02 -16.05
N ASN A 265 -7.05 -7.14 -15.34
CA ASN A 265 -8.21 -7.89 -14.85
C ASN A 265 -7.86 -8.58 -13.51
N PRO A 266 -7.81 -7.81 -12.42
CA PRO A 266 -7.35 -8.32 -11.12
C PRO A 266 -8.34 -9.27 -10.44
N TRP A 267 -9.63 -9.25 -10.83
CA TRP A 267 -10.66 -10.17 -10.35
C TRP A 267 -11.45 -10.76 -11.53
N ASN A 268 -11.22 -12.02 -11.82
CA ASN A 268 -11.87 -12.72 -12.92
C ASN A 268 -12.41 -14.08 -12.45
N ASN A 269 -13.73 -14.28 -12.44
CA ASN A 269 -14.40 -15.54 -12.11
C ASN A 269 -13.81 -16.23 -10.85
N GLN A 270 -13.84 -15.57 -9.70
CA GLN A 270 -13.31 -16.06 -8.42
C GLN A 270 -11.79 -16.39 -8.44
N PHE A 271 -11.09 -16.00 -9.49
CA PHE A 271 -9.64 -16.01 -9.56
C PHE A 271 -9.15 -14.56 -9.35
N ILE A 272 -8.59 -14.29 -8.17
CA ILE A 272 -8.28 -12.93 -7.72
C ILE A 272 -6.78 -12.80 -7.58
N LYS A 273 -6.19 -11.79 -8.22
CA LYS A 273 -4.76 -11.49 -8.10
C LYS A 273 -4.54 -10.50 -6.95
N ILE A 274 -3.52 -10.73 -6.12
CA ILE A 274 -3.13 -9.87 -5.00
C ILE A 274 -1.62 -9.64 -4.95
N GLY A 275 -1.19 -8.60 -4.25
CA GLY A 275 0.22 -8.22 -4.20
C GLY A 275 0.79 -7.93 -5.59
N GLU A 276 2.04 -8.30 -5.86
CA GLU A 276 2.69 -8.03 -7.16
C GLU A 276 2.12 -8.86 -8.33
N ALA A 277 1.19 -9.78 -8.10
CA ALA A 277 0.40 -10.38 -9.18
C ALA A 277 -0.69 -9.41 -9.67
N ALA A 278 -1.20 -8.53 -8.80
CA ALA A 278 -2.18 -7.51 -9.14
C ALA A 278 -1.53 -6.18 -9.53
N PHE A 279 -0.52 -5.71 -8.80
CA PHE A 279 0.09 -4.41 -9.02
C PHE A 279 1.51 -4.32 -8.45
N THR A 280 2.31 -3.43 -9.01
CA THR A 280 3.60 -3.00 -8.45
C THR A 280 3.63 -1.48 -8.39
N LEU A 281 4.34 -0.95 -7.42
CA LEU A 281 4.47 0.48 -7.17
C LEU A 281 5.94 0.91 -7.32
N ASP A 282 6.15 2.20 -7.55
CA ASP A 282 7.47 2.78 -7.54
C ASP A 282 8.11 2.63 -6.15
N PRO A 283 9.37 2.20 -6.06
CA PRO A 283 10.03 1.89 -4.78
C PRO A 283 10.34 3.13 -3.92
N LEU A 284 10.21 4.33 -4.46
CA LEU A 284 10.58 5.58 -3.79
C LEU A 284 9.94 5.76 -2.41
N SER A 285 8.73 5.28 -2.21
CA SER A 285 7.99 5.42 -0.95
C SER A 285 8.27 4.31 0.07
N SER A 286 8.95 3.23 -0.30
CA SER A 286 9.11 2.01 0.52
C SER A 286 7.77 1.41 1.01
N THR A 287 6.63 1.73 0.38
CA THR A 287 5.28 1.28 0.80
C THR A 287 4.78 0.04 0.08
N GLY A 288 5.55 -0.54 -0.84
CA GLY A 288 5.09 -1.65 -1.70
C GLY A 288 4.57 -2.85 -0.92
N VAL A 289 5.30 -3.31 0.11
CA VAL A 289 4.89 -4.44 0.95
C VAL A 289 3.67 -4.07 1.81
N GLU A 290 3.69 -2.90 2.46
CA GLU A 290 2.57 -2.42 3.28
C GLU A 290 1.28 -2.34 2.46
N LYS A 291 1.31 -1.72 1.28
CA LYS A 291 0.12 -1.60 0.42
C LYS A 291 -0.35 -2.96 -0.11
N ALA A 292 0.58 -3.87 -0.45
CA ALA A 292 0.23 -5.22 -0.84
C ALA A 292 -0.51 -5.98 0.28
N MET A 293 -0.04 -5.89 1.52
CA MET A 293 -0.70 -6.49 2.68
C MET A 293 -2.04 -5.81 2.99
N ARG A 294 -2.10 -4.49 2.97
CA ARG A 294 -3.33 -3.71 3.23
C ARG A 294 -4.45 -4.06 2.23
N ILE A 295 -4.13 -4.10 0.94
CA ILE A 295 -5.09 -4.51 -0.09
C ILE A 295 -5.49 -5.98 0.09
N SER A 296 -4.58 -6.85 0.51
CA SER A 296 -4.89 -8.25 0.79
C SER A 296 -5.86 -8.44 1.96
N LEU A 297 -5.78 -7.61 3.01
CA LEU A 297 -6.80 -7.55 4.07
C LEU A 297 -8.17 -7.14 3.54
N GLN A 298 -8.20 -6.13 2.67
CA GLN A 298 -9.44 -5.66 2.04
C GLN A 298 -10.05 -6.75 1.12
N VAL A 299 -9.19 -7.49 0.39
CA VAL A 299 -9.63 -8.63 -0.41
C VAL A 299 -10.18 -9.77 0.45
N ALA A 300 -9.59 -10.05 1.61
CA ALA A 300 -10.14 -11.06 2.53
C ALA A 300 -11.56 -10.70 2.98
N ILE A 301 -11.84 -9.42 3.25
CA ILE A 301 -13.18 -8.92 3.57
C ILE A 301 -14.11 -9.00 2.35
N ALA A 302 -13.61 -8.68 1.15
CA ALA A 302 -14.35 -8.81 -0.09
C ALA A 302 -14.74 -10.28 -0.35
N ILE A 303 -13.83 -11.22 -0.10
CA ILE A 303 -14.10 -12.66 -0.19
C ILE A 303 -15.16 -13.10 0.84
N ASN A 304 -15.06 -12.61 2.09
CA ASN A 304 -16.06 -12.88 3.12
C ASN A 304 -17.46 -12.42 2.68
N THR A 305 -17.57 -11.24 2.08
CA THR A 305 -18.84 -10.73 1.55
C THR A 305 -19.33 -11.58 0.37
N TYR A 306 -18.44 -11.91 -0.57
CA TYR A 306 -18.76 -12.75 -1.72
C TYR A 306 -19.23 -14.15 -1.32
N LEU A 307 -18.57 -14.80 -0.36
CA LEU A 307 -18.96 -16.15 0.08
C LEU A 307 -20.31 -16.17 0.80
N LYS A 308 -20.74 -15.04 1.39
CA LYS A 308 -22.08 -14.89 2.00
C LYS A 308 -23.16 -14.50 1.00
N ASP A 309 -22.81 -13.77 -0.05
CA ASP A 309 -23.70 -13.33 -1.12
C ASP A 309 -22.95 -13.37 -2.48
N PRO A 310 -22.91 -14.55 -3.14
CA PRO A 310 -22.20 -14.74 -4.40
C PRO A 310 -22.75 -13.94 -5.59
N ASP A 311 -24.01 -13.52 -5.53
CA ASP A 311 -24.65 -12.73 -6.59
C ASP A 311 -24.33 -11.23 -6.49
N SER A 312 -23.78 -10.80 -5.36
CA SER A 312 -23.39 -9.42 -5.15
C SER A 312 -22.18 -9.01 -5.99
N LYS A 313 -22.27 -7.84 -6.64
CA LYS A 313 -21.15 -7.20 -7.33
C LYS A 313 -20.25 -6.37 -6.39
N HIS A 314 -20.75 -6.04 -5.20
CA HIS A 314 -20.09 -5.16 -4.25
C HIS A 314 -18.64 -5.60 -3.90
N PRO A 315 -18.34 -6.90 -3.67
CA PRO A 315 -17.00 -7.35 -3.34
C PRO A 315 -15.97 -7.04 -4.43
N LYS A 316 -16.30 -7.35 -5.68
CA LYS A 316 -15.44 -7.08 -6.84
C LYS A 316 -15.24 -5.59 -7.05
N ASP A 317 -16.33 -4.83 -7.09
CA ASP A 317 -16.29 -3.39 -7.34
C ASP A 317 -15.50 -2.67 -6.25
N PHE A 318 -15.68 -3.03 -4.98
CA PHE A 318 -14.91 -2.51 -3.86
C PHE A 318 -13.41 -2.78 -4.03
N TYR A 319 -13.03 -4.03 -4.32
CA TYR A 319 -11.63 -4.38 -4.50
C TYR A 319 -10.98 -3.58 -5.65
N GLU A 320 -11.65 -3.53 -6.80
CA GLU A 320 -11.16 -2.82 -7.97
C GLU A 320 -11.06 -1.31 -7.73
N GLU A 321 -12.02 -0.70 -7.02
CA GLU A 321 -11.94 0.72 -6.61
C GLU A 321 -10.77 0.98 -5.67
N LYS A 322 -10.55 0.12 -4.66
CA LYS A 322 -9.43 0.27 -3.72
C LYS A 322 -8.07 0.07 -4.40
N LEU A 323 -8.00 -0.83 -5.36
CA LEU A 323 -6.79 -1.04 -6.16
C LEU A 323 -6.49 0.20 -7.03
N ILE A 324 -7.49 0.71 -7.77
CA ILE A 324 -7.37 1.93 -8.58
C ILE A 324 -6.95 3.11 -7.70
N GLU A 325 -7.64 3.35 -6.59
CA GLU A 325 -7.31 4.42 -5.64
C GLU A 325 -5.85 4.33 -5.17
N SER A 326 -5.39 3.14 -4.82
CA SER A 326 -4.02 2.92 -4.32
C SER A 326 -2.97 3.19 -5.38
N VAL A 327 -3.15 2.66 -6.61
CA VAL A 327 -2.14 2.78 -7.66
C VAL A 327 -2.09 4.19 -8.26
N VAL A 328 -3.25 4.83 -8.45
CA VAL A 328 -3.34 6.19 -9.00
C VAL A 328 -2.79 7.21 -8.01
N ASN A 329 -3.17 7.13 -6.74
CA ASN A 329 -2.65 8.02 -5.72
C ASN A 329 -1.13 7.91 -5.60
N HIS A 330 -0.60 6.69 -5.67
CA HIS A 330 0.83 6.46 -5.61
C HIS A 330 1.55 7.02 -6.84
N ALA A 331 1.03 6.78 -8.05
CA ALA A 331 1.63 7.27 -9.28
C ALA A 331 1.70 8.82 -9.30
N HIS A 332 0.63 9.51 -8.91
CA HIS A 332 0.62 10.98 -8.83
C HIS A 332 1.57 11.50 -7.77
N TRP A 333 1.55 10.92 -6.55
CA TRP A 333 2.48 11.30 -5.49
C TRP A 333 3.94 11.12 -5.94
N THR A 334 4.25 10.01 -6.59
CA THR A 334 5.60 9.73 -7.08
C THR A 334 6.02 10.72 -8.18
N ALA A 335 5.12 11.05 -9.11
CA ALA A 335 5.39 12.03 -10.15
C ALA A 335 5.67 13.42 -9.57
N ASP A 336 4.91 13.83 -8.54
CA ASP A 336 5.14 15.11 -7.84
C ASP A 336 6.48 15.11 -7.11
N TYR A 337 6.83 14.00 -6.44
CA TYR A 337 8.11 13.88 -5.77
C TYR A 337 9.30 13.92 -6.76
N TYR A 338 9.18 13.25 -7.91
CA TYR A 338 10.17 13.32 -8.98
C TYR A 338 10.30 14.75 -9.57
N ARG A 339 9.21 15.50 -9.65
CA ARG A 339 9.21 16.89 -10.15
C ARG A 339 10.01 17.82 -9.23
N ASN A 340 10.06 17.54 -7.95
CA ASN A 340 10.79 18.31 -6.96
C ASN A 340 12.28 17.94 -6.87
N ALA A 341 12.76 16.95 -7.62
CA ALA A 341 14.18 16.63 -7.65
C ALA A 341 14.97 17.76 -8.33
N TRP A 342 16.12 18.13 -7.77
CA TRP A 342 16.97 19.22 -8.28
C TRP A 342 17.39 19.04 -9.74
N VAL A 343 17.60 17.77 -10.16
CA VAL A 343 17.97 17.40 -11.54
C VAL A 343 16.82 17.52 -12.54
N CYS A 344 15.58 17.67 -12.09
CA CYS A 344 14.42 17.78 -12.96
C CYS A 344 14.49 19.04 -13.86
N GLY A 345 15.13 20.12 -13.38
CA GLY A 345 15.39 21.35 -14.14
C GLY A 345 16.36 21.19 -15.30
N GLU A 346 17.23 20.19 -15.27
CA GLU A 346 18.26 19.92 -16.28
C GLU A 346 17.76 19.07 -17.47
N LYS A 347 16.47 18.74 -17.50
CA LYS A 347 15.78 18.07 -18.60
C LYS A 347 16.35 16.71 -19.01
N THR A 348 16.90 15.93 -18.08
CA THR A 348 17.31 14.57 -18.38
C THR A 348 16.11 13.70 -18.71
N GLU A 349 16.27 12.76 -19.61
CA GLU A 349 15.18 11.89 -20.12
C GLU A 349 14.54 11.07 -18.98
N PHE A 350 15.35 10.62 -18.02
CA PHE A 350 14.89 9.86 -16.86
C PHE A 350 13.79 10.57 -16.07
N TRP A 351 14.06 11.86 -15.71
CA TRP A 351 13.15 12.66 -14.88
C TRP A 351 11.93 13.14 -15.66
N MET A 352 12.15 13.62 -16.89
CA MET A 352 11.06 14.12 -17.75
C MET A 352 9.99 13.04 -18.04
N LYS A 353 10.39 11.81 -18.31
CA LYS A 353 9.45 10.70 -18.54
C LYS A 353 8.56 10.43 -17.33
N ARG A 354 9.11 10.54 -16.11
CA ARG A 354 8.39 10.22 -14.87
C ARG A 354 7.47 11.34 -14.42
N THR A 355 7.82 12.58 -14.69
CA THR A 355 6.98 13.75 -14.36
C THR A 355 5.84 13.97 -15.34
N ASN A 356 5.98 13.51 -16.58
CA ASN A 356 5.01 13.72 -17.66
C ASN A 356 4.41 12.42 -18.19
N PHE A 357 4.41 11.36 -17.38
CA PHE A 357 3.87 10.08 -17.79
C PHE A 357 2.36 10.16 -18.08
N GLN A 358 1.96 9.59 -19.21
CA GLN A 358 0.57 9.45 -19.61
C GLN A 358 0.21 7.97 -19.67
N LEU A 359 -0.93 7.63 -19.08
CA LEU A 359 -1.44 6.27 -19.09
C LEU A 359 -1.94 5.90 -20.48
N ASP A 360 -1.46 4.78 -21.01
CA ASP A 360 -1.94 4.21 -22.27
C ASP A 360 -2.55 2.84 -22.04
N ILE A 361 -3.86 2.73 -22.22
CA ILE A 361 -4.63 1.48 -22.14
C ILE A 361 -5.03 0.91 -23.49
N SER A 362 -4.52 1.45 -24.61
CA SER A 362 -4.96 1.09 -25.95
C SER A 362 -4.92 -0.42 -26.25
N LYS A 363 -3.93 -1.12 -25.68
CA LYS A 363 -3.71 -2.57 -25.82
C LYS A 363 -4.43 -3.43 -24.77
N ASN A 364 -5.01 -2.81 -23.74
CA ASN A 364 -5.49 -3.49 -22.54
C ASN A 364 -6.88 -2.98 -22.12
N LYS A 365 -7.80 -2.78 -23.07
CA LYS A 365 -9.13 -2.22 -22.79
C LYS A 365 -10.02 -3.26 -22.07
N THR A 366 -10.32 -3.01 -20.81
CA THR A 366 -11.29 -3.72 -19.97
C THR A 366 -12.12 -2.69 -19.21
N ASP A 367 -13.24 -3.11 -18.58
CA ASP A 367 -14.00 -2.20 -17.71
C ASP A 367 -13.12 -1.63 -16.58
N PHE A 368 -12.29 -2.48 -15.97
CA PHE A 368 -11.34 -2.04 -14.93
C PHE A 368 -10.36 -0.99 -15.45
N THR A 369 -9.75 -1.19 -16.62
CA THR A 369 -8.75 -0.24 -17.16
C THR A 369 -9.36 1.06 -17.65
N LEU A 370 -10.62 1.05 -18.12
CA LEU A 370 -11.36 2.27 -18.43
C LEU A 370 -11.65 3.10 -17.16
N ARG A 371 -12.00 2.45 -16.06
CA ARG A 371 -12.16 3.13 -14.75
C ARG A 371 -10.82 3.64 -14.23
N LEU A 372 -9.74 2.87 -14.40
CA LEU A 372 -8.38 3.29 -14.06
C LEU A 372 -7.97 4.56 -14.80
N GLU A 373 -8.14 4.58 -16.13
CA GLU A 373 -7.81 5.74 -16.97
C GLU A 373 -8.62 6.99 -16.57
N LYS A 374 -9.91 6.81 -16.35
CA LYS A 374 -10.78 7.90 -15.87
C LYS A 374 -10.29 8.48 -14.55
N GLU A 375 -9.87 7.63 -13.60
CA GLU A 375 -9.37 8.09 -12.30
C GLU A 375 -7.98 8.72 -12.41
N PHE A 376 -7.11 8.14 -13.24
CA PHE A 376 -5.74 8.64 -13.47
C PHE A 376 -5.73 10.04 -14.08
N ASN A 377 -6.68 10.34 -14.97
CA ASN A 377 -6.78 11.63 -15.64
C ASN A 377 -7.57 12.70 -14.87
N LYS A 378 -8.05 12.41 -13.67
CA LYS A 378 -8.70 13.42 -12.83
C LYS A 378 -7.68 14.40 -12.28
N GLU A 379 -7.95 15.69 -12.47
CA GLU A 379 -7.24 16.73 -11.72
C GLU A 379 -7.51 16.56 -10.21
N LYS A 380 -6.44 16.38 -9.44
CA LYS A 380 -6.57 16.36 -7.98
C LYS A 380 -6.53 17.79 -7.45
N PRO A 381 -7.41 18.15 -6.52
CA PRO A 381 -7.25 19.38 -5.77
C PRO A 381 -5.88 19.33 -5.08
N LYS A 382 -5.07 20.37 -5.26
CA LYS A 382 -3.85 20.56 -4.48
C LYS A 382 -4.27 20.82 -3.04
N PHE A 383 -4.15 19.81 -2.19
CA PHE A 383 -4.26 20.03 -0.76
C PHE A 383 -2.98 20.73 -0.31
N GLU A 384 -3.09 22.00 0.03
CA GLU A 384 -2.03 22.68 0.77
C GLU A 384 -1.93 21.99 2.13
N ASN A 385 -0.82 21.29 2.38
CA ASN A 385 -0.50 20.78 3.71
C ASN A 385 -0.30 21.99 4.63
N LYS A 386 -1.38 22.49 5.21
CA LYS A 386 -1.29 23.40 6.34
C LYS A 386 -0.89 22.55 7.55
N GLN A 387 0.40 22.47 7.83
CA GLN A 387 0.91 22.06 9.12
C GLN A 387 0.54 23.18 10.13
N THR A 388 -0.68 23.14 10.61
CA THR A 388 -1.08 23.90 11.79
C THR A 388 -0.88 23.01 13.00
N GLU A 389 -0.24 23.51 14.03
CA GLU A 389 -0.20 22.80 15.31
C GLU A 389 -1.63 22.45 15.73
N PRO A 390 -1.88 21.20 16.19
CA PRO A 390 -3.22 20.79 16.55
C PRO A 390 -3.72 21.64 17.73
N ILE A 391 -4.73 22.47 17.50
CA ILE A 391 -5.38 23.25 18.55
C ILE A 391 -6.12 22.25 19.45
N PRO A 392 -5.98 22.35 20.79
CA PRO A 392 -6.64 21.45 21.72
C PRO A 392 -8.16 21.43 21.52
N VAL A 393 -8.76 20.23 21.45
CA VAL A 393 -10.19 19.99 21.22
C VAL A 393 -11.06 20.81 22.17
N ASP A 394 -10.72 20.79 23.47
CA ASP A 394 -11.48 21.51 24.50
C ASP A 394 -11.43 23.04 24.35
N PHE A 395 -10.34 23.57 23.79
CA PHE A 395 -10.22 25.01 23.53
C PHE A 395 -11.19 25.47 22.42
N ILE A 396 -11.28 24.71 21.30
CA ILE A 396 -12.21 25.00 20.20
C ILE A 396 -13.65 24.91 20.71
N LEU A 397 -13.97 23.84 21.42
CA LEU A 397 -15.33 23.64 21.95
C LEU A 397 -15.71 24.68 23.00
N TYR A 398 -14.79 25.13 23.86
CA TYR A 398 -15.04 26.16 24.85
C TYR A 398 -15.48 27.47 24.19
N GLN A 399 -14.85 27.87 23.09
CA GLN A 399 -15.19 29.08 22.37
C GLN A 399 -16.54 29.00 21.63
N LEU A 400 -16.87 27.81 21.12
CA LEU A 400 -18.04 27.63 20.26
C LEU A 400 -19.23 26.97 20.97
N TRP A 401 -19.17 26.73 22.27
CA TRP A 401 -20.09 25.86 23.01
C TRP A 401 -21.58 26.21 22.87
N ASN A 402 -21.87 27.51 22.83
CA ASN A 402 -23.25 28.05 22.72
C ASN A 402 -23.60 28.50 21.29
N GLU A 403 -22.67 28.41 20.35
CA GLU A 403 -22.90 28.83 18.97
C GLU A 403 -23.73 27.78 18.22
N GLU A 404 -24.62 28.27 17.35
CA GLU A 404 -25.40 27.43 16.44
C GLU A 404 -24.54 26.98 15.27
N ILE A 405 -24.63 25.69 14.91
CA ILE A 405 -23.93 25.12 13.76
C ILE A 405 -24.88 24.76 12.63
N PHE A 406 -24.35 24.81 11.44
CA PHE A 406 -25.06 24.50 10.19
C PHE A 406 -24.18 23.59 9.33
N ILE A 407 -24.79 22.72 8.55
CA ILE A 407 -24.10 21.94 7.53
C ILE A 407 -23.65 22.90 6.42
N SER A 408 -22.37 22.86 6.06
CA SER A 408 -21.83 23.66 4.95
C SER A 408 -22.62 23.41 3.66
N PRO A 409 -22.95 24.44 2.88
CA PRO A 409 -23.60 24.27 1.57
C PRO A 409 -22.72 23.53 0.54
N LYS A 410 -21.42 23.36 0.83
CA LYS A 410 -20.49 22.60 0.01
C LYS A 410 -20.50 21.09 0.31
N VAL A 411 -21.25 20.66 1.33
CA VAL A 411 -21.43 19.24 1.63
C VAL A 411 -22.29 18.59 0.57
N ALA A 412 -21.79 17.49 0.04
CA ALA A 412 -22.51 16.58 -0.84
C ALA A 412 -22.42 15.13 -0.32
N TYR A 413 -23.28 14.29 -0.83
CA TYR A 413 -23.31 12.87 -0.46
C TYR A 413 -23.10 12.00 -1.71
N LYS A 414 -22.37 10.89 -1.53
CA LYS A 414 -22.13 9.91 -2.58
C LYS A 414 -22.22 8.50 -2.00
N ALA A 415 -22.95 7.62 -2.69
CA ALA A 415 -22.89 6.21 -2.38
C ALA A 415 -21.48 5.67 -2.64
N THR A 416 -20.90 5.00 -1.65
CA THR A 416 -19.57 4.39 -1.74
C THR A 416 -19.53 3.09 -0.96
N TYR A 417 -18.62 2.22 -1.33
CA TYR A 417 -18.41 0.97 -0.60
C TYR A 417 -17.66 1.23 0.70
N ALA A 418 -18.15 0.67 1.79
CA ALA A 418 -17.55 0.75 3.10
C ALA A 418 -17.52 -0.61 3.78
N ILE A 419 -16.56 -0.81 4.67
CA ILE A 419 -16.46 -2.02 5.47
C ILE A 419 -17.23 -1.82 6.77
N ASN A 420 -18.15 -2.72 7.04
CA ASN A 420 -18.91 -2.79 8.29
C ASN A 420 -18.96 -4.24 8.77
N ASN A 421 -18.44 -4.52 9.98
CA ASN A 421 -18.41 -5.87 10.58
C ASN A 421 -17.89 -6.96 9.61
N ASP A 422 -16.75 -6.67 8.96
CA ASP A 422 -16.12 -7.55 7.97
C ASP A 422 -16.96 -7.84 6.71
N LEU A 423 -17.95 -7.02 6.43
CA LEU A 423 -18.75 -7.05 5.21
C LEU A 423 -18.62 -5.74 4.45
N ILE A 424 -18.75 -5.82 3.14
CA ILE A 424 -18.79 -4.66 2.27
C ILE A 424 -20.24 -4.27 2.05
N GLU A 425 -20.55 -3.04 2.39
CA GLU A 425 -21.88 -2.45 2.24
C GLU A 425 -21.80 -1.15 1.43
N LEU A 426 -22.86 -0.84 0.70
CA LEU A 426 -23.01 0.45 0.03
C LEU A 426 -23.59 1.45 1.03
N LYS A 427 -22.80 2.49 1.37
CA LYS A 427 -23.16 3.52 2.35
C LYS A 427 -23.11 4.91 1.74
N GLN A 428 -23.83 5.86 2.35
CA GLN A 428 -23.72 7.25 1.99
C GLN A 428 -22.47 7.86 2.63
N ALA A 429 -21.54 8.30 1.80
CA ALA A 429 -20.35 9.02 2.23
C ALA A 429 -20.57 10.53 2.12
N LEU A 430 -20.02 11.25 3.05
CA LEU A 430 -19.94 12.69 3.07
C LEU A 430 -18.76 13.17 2.22
N ILE A 431 -18.99 14.12 1.33
CA ILE A 431 -17.98 14.76 0.48
C ILE A 431 -17.96 16.26 0.82
N HIS A 432 -16.77 16.80 0.97
CA HIS A 432 -16.54 18.25 1.11
C HIS A 432 -15.17 18.60 0.51
N PRO A 433 -14.97 19.80 -0.10
CA PRO A 433 -13.69 20.18 -0.71
C PRO A 433 -12.48 20.13 0.24
N ASN A 434 -12.70 20.29 1.55
CA ASN A 434 -11.65 20.24 2.56
C ASN A 434 -11.38 18.82 3.10
N LEU A 435 -12.11 17.81 2.62
CA LEU A 435 -11.88 16.42 2.98
C LEU A 435 -11.05 15.73 1.89
N GLU A 436 -9.98 15.08 2.28
CA GLU A 436 -9.11 14.36 1.35
C GLU A 436 -9.81 13.21 0.63
N ARG A 437 -10.85 12.66 1.23
CA ARG A 437 -11.63 11.52 0.71
C ARG A 437 -13.07 11.54 1.20
N PRO A 438 -13.99 10.86 0.50
CA PRO A 438 -15.34 10.63 1.00
C PRO A 438 -15.31 9.91 2.36
N LEU A 439 -16.08 10.41 3.34
CA LEU A 439 -16.15 9.85 4.69
C LEU A 439 -17.48 9.16 4.93
N VAL A 440 -17.45 7.85 5.19
CA VAL A 440 -18.59 7.10 5.72
C VAL A 440 -18.51 7.04 7.24
N TYR A 441 -17.32 6.68 7.73
CA TYR A 441 -17.05 6.52 9.16
C TYR A 441 -15.96 7.48 9.61
N LEU A 442 -16.12 7.98 10.82
CA LEU A 442 -15.07 8.68 11.55
C LEU A 442 -14.97 8.01 12.92
N ASP A 443 -13.78 7.48 13.24
CA ASP A 443 -13.55 6.71 14.46
C ASP A 443 -14.63 5.63 14.70
N GLN A 444 -14.93 4.81 13.67
CA GLN A 444 -15.93 3.73 13.65
C GLN A 444 -17.40 4.18 13.77
N VAL A 445 -17.68 5.48 13.76
CA VAL A 445 -19.03 6.02 13.80
C VAL A 445 -19.50 6.35 12.39
N GLU A 446 -20.63 5.78 11.96
CA GLU A 446 -21.25 6.12 10.68
C GLU A 446 -21.80 7.56 10.74
N LEU A 447 -21.33 8.44 9.86
CA LEU A 447 -21.62 9.87 9.95
C LEU A 447 -23.01 10.24 9.42
N PHE A 448 -23.43 9.66 8.30
CA PHE A 448 -24.64 10.09 7.59
C PHE A 448 -25.91 10.14 8.45
N PRO A 449 -26.18 9.20 9.38
CA PRO A 449 -27.37 9.29 10.22
C PRO A 449 -27.43 10.51 11.13
N PHE A 450 -26.25 11.03 11.53
CA PHE A 450 -26.17 12.19 12.47
C PHE A 450 -26.35 13.53 11.78
N PHE A 451 -26.25 13.60 10.45
CA PHE A 451 -26.43 14.87 9.72
C PHE A 451 -27.90 15.31 9.63
N LYS A 452 -28.84 14.41 9.92
CA LYS A 452 -30.25 14.76 9.98
C LYS A 452 -30.49 15.64 11.21
N ASN A 453 -31.09 16.81 11.03
CA ASN A 453 -31.53 17.73 12.12
C ASN A 453 -30.38 18.38 12.91
N ILE A 454 -29.23 18.67 12.30
CA ILE A 454 -28.11 19.39 12.96
C ILE A 454 -28.27 20.92 12.81
N ASN A 455 -28.78 21.39 11.66
CA ASN A 455 -28.87 22.83 11.37
C ASN A 455 -29.60 23.62 12.46
N GLY A 456 -28.94 24.67 12.96
CA GLY A 456 -29.50 25.55 14.00
C GLY A 456 -29.45 24.95 15.41
N LYS A 457 -28.72 23.87 15.63
CA LYS A 457 -28.45 23.37 16.99
C LYS A 457 -27.14 23.93 17.51
N THR A 458 -27.07 24.19 18.81
CA THR A 458 -25.84 24.62 19.46
C THR A 458 -24.81 23.48 19.49
N VAL A 459 -23.52 23.82 19.50
CA VAL A 459 -22.41 22.87 19.63
C VAL A 459 -22.63 21.95 20.85
N SER A 460 -23.04 22.51 22.01
CA SER A 460 -23.36 21.75 23.21
C SER A 460 -24.46 20.71 22.97
N SER A 461 -25.55 21.11 22.33
CA SER A 461 -26.68 20.21 22.01
C SER A 461 -26.27 19.08 21.05
N VAL A 462 -25.36 19.35 20.09
CA VAL A 462 -24.85 18.32 19.17
C VAL A 462 -23.93 17.36 19.89
N VAL A 463 -23.02 17.83 20.76
CA VAL A 463 -22.18 16.96 21.60
C VAL A 463 -23.04 16.08 22.49
N GLU A 464 -24.06 16.63 23.14
CA GLU A 464 -24.99 15.86 23.97
C GLU A 464 -25.77 14.81 23.15
N HIS A 465 -26.20 15.17 21.94
CA HIS A 465 -26.87 14.24 21.05
C HIS A 465 -25.95 13.07 20.63
N LEU A 466 -24.73 13.35 20.25
CA LEU A 466 -23.75 12.34 19.85
C LEU A 466 -23.35 11.45 21.04
N SER A 467 -23.25 12.02 22.26
CA SER A 467 -22.88 11.29 23.47
C SER A 467 -23.90 10.23 23.91
N LYS A 468 -25.12 10.25 23.33
CA LYS A 468 -26.10 9.17 23.52
C LYS A 468 -25.75 7.88 22.78
N PHE A 469 -24.88 7.96 21.77
CA PHE A 469 -24.49 6.84 20.89
C PHE A 469 -23.03 6.45 21.02
N MET A 470 -22.20 7.29 21.65
CA MET A 470 -20.76 7.08 21.79
C MET A 470 -20.22 7.81 23.03
N GLU A 471 -18.97 7.53 23.40
CA GLU A 471 -18.28 8.22 24.50
C GLU A 471 -18.19 9.73 24.24
N LEU A 472 -18.30 10.53 25.32
CA LEU A 472 -18.30 12.00 25.27
C LEU A 472 -17.03 12.54 24.56
N GLU A 473 -15.86 12.02 24.90
CA GLU A 473 -14.59 12.46 24.30
C GLU A 473 -14.53 12.15 22.79
N LYS A 474 -15.10 11.05 22.38
CA LYS A 474 -15.23 10.69 20.98
C LYS A 474 -16.18 11.62 20.24
N SER A 475 -17.32 11.97 20.86
CA SER A 475 -18.28 12.93 20.32
C SER A 475 -17.64 14.30 20.08
N LYS A 476 -16.84 14.79 21.04
CA LYS A 476 -16.09 16.04 20.96
C LYS A 476 -15.09 16.02 19.80
N LYS A 477 -14.27 14.98 19.68
CA LYS A 477 -13.26 14.82 18.61
C LYS A 477 -13.90 14.82 17.22
N ILE A 478 -14.99 14.08 17.04
CA ILE A 478 -15.73 14.03 15.77
C ILE A 478 -16.24 15.42 15.40
N LEU A 479 -16.88 16.12 16.35
CA LEU A 479 -17.43 17.45 16.09
C LEU A 479 -16.33 18.46 15.75
N VAL A 480 -15.22 18.46 16.49
CA VAL A 480 -14.09 19.35 16.20
C VAL A 480 -13.50 19.05 14.83
N PHE A 481 -13.32 17.77 14.46
CA PHE A 481 -12.88 17.41 13.12
C PHE A 481 -13.78 17.97 12.03
N LEU A 482 -15.10 17.87 12.18
CA LEU A 482 -16.07 18.37 11.20
C LEU A 482 -16.08 19.91 11.14
N LEU A 483 -15.91 20.60 12.27
CA LEU A 483 -15.78 22.06 12.33
C LEU A 483 -14.45 22.54 11.69
N SER A 484 -13.33 21.91 12.04
CA SER A 484 -12.00 22.26 11.50
C SER A 484 -11.93 22.10 9.98
N ASN A 485 -12.62 21.10 9.44
CA ASN A 485 -12.74 20.89 7.99
C ASN A 485 -13.86 21.68 7.33
N GLN A 486 -14.52 22.60 8.07
CA GLN A 486 -15.64 23.42 7.57
C GLN A 486 -16.80 22.59 7.00
N VAL A 487 -16.92 21.34 7.39
CA VAL A 487 -18.10 20.50 7.11
C VAL A 487 -19.29 21.01 7.88
N PHE A 488 -19.06 21.44 9.14
CA PHE A 488 -19.97 22.29 9.91
C PHE A 488 -19.41 23.69 9.98
N ILE A 489 -20.30 24.69 9.89
CA ILE A 489 -20.02 26.13 10.00
C ILE A 489 -20.85 26.71 11.12
N VAL A 490 -20.32 27.73 11.83
CA VAL A 490 -20.96 28.34 13.02
C VAL A 490 -21.99 29.38 12.68
N ASP A 491 -21.94 30.06 11.53
CA ASP A 491 -22.94 31.02 11.06
C ASP A 491 -23.19 30.92 9.56
N LYS A 492 -24.44 31.10 9.12
CA LYS A 492 -24.79 31.15 7.69
C LYS A 492 -24.07 32.27 6.93
N ASN A 493 -23.64 33.32 7.62
CA ASN A 493 -23.01 34.51 7.05
C ASN A 493 -21.46 34.48 7.07
N MET A 494 -20.83 33.51 7.69
CA MET A 494 -19.38 33.42 7.82
C MET A 494 -18.62 32.96 6.56
N GLN A 495 -19.19 33.14 5.37
CA GLN A 495 -18.42 33.00 4.12
C GLN A 495 -17.30 34.06 3.94
N LYS A 496 -17.22 35.06 4.83
CA LYS A 496 -16.33 36.23 4.67
C LYS A 496 -15.35 36.48 5.80
N SER A 497 -15.38 35.81 6.93
CA SER A 497 -14.42 36.09 7.99
C SER A 497 -13.24 35.14 7.94
N LYS A 498 -12.04 35.71 7.75
CA LYS A 498 -10.69 35.08 7.93
C LYS A 498 -10.42 34.80 9.42
N TRP A 499 -11.31 34.12 10.11
CA TRP A 499 -11.10 33.68 11.47
C TRP A 499 -11.04 32.16 11.49
N PHE A 500 -9.95 31.64 12.04
CA PHE A 500 -9.66 30.23 12.26
C PHE A 500 -9.03 29.44 11.09
N PHE A 501 -7.77 29.06 11.36
CA PHE A 501 -6.87 28.05 10.77
C PHE A 501 -5.88 28.56 9.74
#